data_9738b0e9d5d8c1f5f8957edb46e7a8db
#
_entry.id   9738b0e9d5d8c1f5f8957edb46e7a8db
#
_cell.length_a   1.000
_cell.length_b   1.000
_cell.length_c   1.000
_cell.angle_alpha   90.00
_cell.angle_beta   90.00
_cell.angle_gamma   90.00
#
_symmetry.space_group_name_H-M   'P 1'
#
loop_
_entity.id
_entity.type
_entity.pdbx_description
1 polymer ?
#
loop_
_entity_poly.entity_id
_entity_poly.type
_entity_poly.pdbx_seq_one_letter_code
_entity_poly.pdbx_strand_id
1 'polypeptide(L)'
;PPVTPPAPIGGEETAAAPEAPAPKKPLSDKQKKAQLQQEVESAAQEVSDAIEQELAQGEETYRSPPITLLEQNRGGNYTEVGAELRNNSKRLADTLRSFGVDARAGEVIHGPSVTRYEFTLDQGVKLSKITNLQDDIALALGASGVRIAPVPNKISAVGIEVPNRTVTAVRIRDVIESREFIDHPSP
;
A
#
# COMPACT_ATOMS: atom_id res chain seq x y z
N PRO A 1 41.82 -26.51 -39.19
CA PRO A 1 42.51 -26.03 -40.35
C PRO A 1 42.14 -24.62 -40.68
N PRO A 2 43.11 -23.85 -41.08
CA PRO A 2 43.02 -22.39 -41.21
C PRO A 2 42.64 -21.99 -42.63
N VAL A 3 42.08 -20.84 -42.81
CA VAL A 3 41.91 -20.22 -44.10
C VAL A 3 42.47 -18.81 -44.09
N THR A 4 43.42 -18.64 -44.94
CA THR A 4 44.29 -17.50 -45.28
C THR A 4 43.49 -16.43 -46.07
N PRO A 5 43.91 -15.14 -46.01
CA PRO A 5 43.31 -14.05 -46.78
C PRO A 5 43.92 -13.90 -48.15
N PRO A 6 43.28 -13.25 -49.10
CA PRO A 6 43.94 -12.74 -50.29
C PRO A 6 44.21 -11.23 -50.22
N ALA A 7 45.38 -10.85 -50.69
CA ALA A 7 45.88 -9.51 -50.91
C ALA A 7 45.69 -9.13 -52.42
N PRO A 8 46.25 -8.01 -52.91
CA PRO A 8 45.50 -6.84 -53.38
C PRO A 8 45.72 -6.66 -54.90
N ILE A 9 44.94 -5.85 -55.55
CA ILE A 9 45.26 -5.29 -56.85
C ILE A 9 44.96 -3.80 -56.92
N GLY A 10 45.90 -3.13 -57.38
CA GLY A 10 46.10 -1.74 -57.56
C GLY A 10 45.28 -1.09 -58.68
N GLY A 11 45.30 0.18 -58.66
CA GLY A 11 44.79 1.08 -59.68
C GLY A 11 45.15 2.49 -59.31
N GLU A 12 46.23 2.88 -59.89
CA GLU A 12 46.78 4.21 -59.94
C GLU A 12 45.84 5.10 -60.77
N GLU A 13 45.39 6.23 -60.22
CA GLU A 13 45.07 7.38 -61.08
C GLU A 13 45.28 8.70 -60.33
N THR A 14 46.17 9.47 -60.87
CA THR A 14 46.54 10.83 -60.58
C THR A 14 45.42 11.81 -60.80
N ALA A 15 45.19 12.71 -59.90
CA ALA A 15 44.82 14.10 -60.21
C ALA A 15 44.80 15.05 -59.01
N ALA A 16 45.50 16.12 -59.16
CA ALA A 16 45.27 17.47 -58.67
C ALA A 16 45.20 17.74 -57.15
N ALA A 17 46.31 18.36 -56.73
CA ALA A 17 46.33 19.10 -55.45
C ALA A 17 45.35 20.29 -55.46
N PRO A 18 44.57 20.50 -54.40
CA PRO A 18 43.90 21.78 -54.19
C PRO A 18 44.87 22.76 -53.51
N GLU A 19 44.81 23.97 -54.00
CA GLU A 19 45.52 25.15 -53.52
C GLU A 19 45.33 25.38 -52.04
N ALA A 20 46.44 25.76 -51.40
CA ALA A 20 46.44 26.21 -50.01
C ALA A 20 45.63 27.51 -49.86
N PRO A 21 44.74 27.62 -48.89
CA PRO A 21 44.06 28.87 -48.64
C PRO A 21 45.02 29.89 -48.02
N ALA A 22 44.96 31.10 -48.53
CA ALA A 22 45.72 32.27 -48.08
C ALA A 22 45.62 32.53 -46.56
N PRO A 23 46.65 33.07 -45.93
CA PRO A 23 46.67 33.33 -44.50
C PRO A 23 45.61 34.37 -44.11
N LYS A 24 44.61 33.96 -43.32
CA LYS A 24 43.65 34.86 -42.73
C LYS A 24 44.36 35.82 -41.75
N LYS A 25 44.19 37.11 -41.94
CA LYS A 25 44.71 38.17 -41.05
C LYS A 25 44.32 37.86 -39.61
N PRO A 26 45.22 38.09 -38.61
CA PRO A 26 44.89 37.89 -37.21
C PRO A 26 43.77 38.84 -36.79
N LEU A 27 42.68 38.23 -36.26
CA LEU A 27 41.55 38.93 -35.70
C LEU A 27 42.00 39.78 -34.50
N SER A 28 41.56 41.05 -34.45
CA SER A 28 41.77 41.95 -33.32
C SER A 28 41.29 41.31 -32.02
N ASP A 29 41.99 41.56 -30.92
CA ASP A 29 41.63 41.03 -29.58
C ASP A 29 40.20 41.30 -29.17
N LYS A 30 39.60 42.39 -29.67
CA LYS A 30 38.21 42.74 -29.48
C LYS A 30 37.23 41.83 -30.23
N GLN A 31 37.64 41.35 -31.42
CA GLN A 31 36.84 40.41 -32.20
C GLN A 31 36.94 38.97 -31.67
N LYS A 32 38.11 38.59 -31.13
CA LYS A 32 38.26 37.30 -30.43
C LYS A 32 37.40 37.22 -29.18
N LYS A 33 37.33 38.31 -28.41
CA LYS A 33 36.51 38.36 -27.19
C LYS A 33 35.02 38.33 -27.51
N ALA A 34 34.59 38.97 -28.59
CA ALA A 34 33.19 38.93 -29.04
C ALA A 34 32.80 37.53 -29.56
N GLN A 35 33.69 36.84 -30.31
CA GLN A 35 33.46 35.47 -30.77
C GLN A 35 33.39 34.49 -29.57
N LEU A 36 34.29 34.63 -28.61
CA LEU A 36 34.28 33.78 -27.42
C LEU A 36 33.02 34.02 -26.55
N GLN A 37 32.53 35.25 -26.44
CA GLN A 37 31.28 35.52 -25.79
C GLN A 37 30.08 34.91 -26.51
N GLN A 38 30.07 34.96 -27.82
CA GLN A 38 29.00 34.36 -28.63
C GLN A 38 29.00 32.84 -28.59
N GLU A 39 30.20 32.21 -28.57
CA GLU A 39 30.32 30.77 -28.37
C GLU A 39 29.87 30.31 -26.97
N VAL A 40 30.22 31.08 -25.95
CA VAL A 40 29.77 30.78 -24.56
C VAL A 40 28.25 30.93 -24.40
N GLU A 41 27.68 31.95 -25.04
CA GLU A 41 26.25 32.21 -24.99
C GLU A 41 25.44 31.18 -25.77
N SER A 42 25.94 30.73 -26.95
CA SER A 42 25.32 29.63 -27.71
C SER A 42 25.43 28.30 -26.99
N ALA A 43 26.60 27.99 -26.41
CA ALA A 43 26.77 26.78 -25.61
C ALA A 43 25.90 26.77 -24.35
N ALA A 44 25.73 27.92 -23.69
CA ALA A 44 24.84 28.04 -22.55
C ALA A 44 23.36 27.82 -22.94
N GLN A 45 22.99 28.30 -24.12
CA GLN A 45 21.64 28.12 -24.66
C GLN A 45 21.36 26.69 -25.06
N GLU A 46 22.30 26.01 -25.71
CA GLU A 46 22.19 24.58 -26.03
C GLU A 46 22.08 23.69 -24.79
N VAL A 47 22.82 24.00 -23.74
CA VAL A 47 22.69 23.29 -22.45
C VAL A 47 21.36 23.56 -21.77
N SER A 48 20.85 24.78 -21.84
CA SER A 48 19.54 25.14 -21.28
C SER A 48 18.41 24.42 -22.01
N ASP A 49 18.45 24.41 -23.35
CA ASP A 49 17.48 23.73 -24.20
C ASP A 49 17.53 22.20 -24.01
N ALA A 50 18.71 21.64 -23.81
CA ALA A 50 18.89 20.21 -23.53
C ALA A 50 18.31 19.84 -22.15
N ILE A 51 18.51 20.68 -21.14
CA ILE A 51 17.93 20.51 -19.79
C ILE A 51 16.40 20.62 -19.83
N GLU A 52 15.86 21.61 -20.57
CA GLU A 52 14.42 21.74 -20.74
C GLU A 52 13.81 20.54 -21.49
N GLN A 53 14.50 20.01 -22.51
CA GLN A 53 14.06 18.80 -23.20
C GLN A 53 14.14 17.55 -22.33
N GLU A 54 15.16 17.41 -21.50
CA GLU A 54 15.28 16.31 -20.54
C GLU A 54 14.20 16.41 -19.43
N LEU A 55 13.94 17.61 -18.94
CA LEU A 55 12.85 17.84 -17.97
C LEU A 55 11.46 17.61 -18.58
N ALA A 56 11.26 17.99 -19.84
CA ALA A 56 9.99 17.73 -20.55
C ALA A 56 9.80 16.25 -20.93
N GLN A 57 10.88 15.50 -21.13
CA GLN A 57 10.83 14.04 -21.33
C GLN A 57 10.82 13.25 -20.03
N GLY A 58 11.19 13.89 -18.90
CA GLY A 58 11.32 13.28 -17.58
C GLY A 58 10.04 13.14 -16.78
N GLU A 59 8.88 13.60 -17.26
CA GLU A 59 7.58 13.19 -16.71
C GLU A 59 7.18 11.81 -17.25
N GLU A 60 8.00 10.80 -16.97
CA GLU A 60 7.44 9.45 -16.88
C GLU A 60 6.37 9.50 -15.78
N THR A 61 5.12 9.74 -16.20
CA THR A 61 3.97 9.63 -15.31
C THR A 61 4.02 8.25 -14.67
N TYR A 62 4.43 8.22 -13.39
CA TYR A 62 4.49 6.99 -12.62
C TYR A 62 3.14 6.28 -12.72
N ARG A 63 3.12 5.11 -13.32
CA ARG A 63 1.94 4.26 -13.39
C ARG A 63 1.94 3.35 -12.17
N SER A 64 1.03 3.60 -11.27
CA SER A 64 0.82 2.70 -10.13
C SER A 64 0.57 1.28 -10.62
N PRO A 65 1.18 0.27 -9.99
CA PRO A 65 0.90 -1.12 -10.32
C PRO A 65 -0.60 -1.40 -10.18
N PRO A 66 -1.21 -2.14 -11.13
CA PRO A 66 -2.62 -2.43 -11.04
C PRO A 66 -2.92 -3.32 -9.82
N ILE A 67 -4.02 -3.02 -9.13
CA ILE A 67 -4.45 -3.77 -7.93
C ILE A 67 -4.68 -5.26 -8.20
N THR A 68 -4.88 -5.63 -9.45
CA THR A 68 -5.04 -7.03 -9.90
C THR A 68 -3.81 -7.90 -9.69
N LEU A 69 -2.64 -7.30 -9.45
CA LEU A 69 -1.42 -8.02 -9.07
C LEU A 69 -1.49 -8.57 -7.64
N LEU A 70 -2.38 -8.01 -6.81
CA LEU A 70 -2.58 -8.47 -5.44
C LEU A 70 -3.60 -9.59 -5.39
N GLU A 71 -3.33 -10.59 -4.55
CA GLU A 71 -4.25 -11.70 -4.33
C GLU A 71 -5.55 -11.20 -3.69
N GLN A 72 -6.68 -11.63 -4.26
CA GLN A 72 -8.00 -11.38 -3.70
C GLN A 72 -8.34 -12.42 -2.63
N ASN A 73 -9.01 -12.00 -1.58
CA ASN A 73 -9.56 -12.92 -0.59
C ASN A 73 -10.74 -13.69 -1.21
N ARG A 74 -10.62 -14.99 -1.28
CA ARG A 74 -11.74 -15.88 -1.69
C ARG A 74 -12.55 -16.17 -0.44
N GLY A 75 -13.56 -15.32 -0.16
CA GLY A 75 -14.37 -15.34 1.04
C GLY A 75 -14.82 -16.73 1.49
N GLY A 76 -14.81 -16.96 2.82
CA GLY A 76 -15.28 -18.18 3.44
C GLY A 76 -16.81 -18.31 3.46
N ASN A 77 -17.32 -19.46 3.91
CA ASN A 77 -18.75 -19.80 4.04
C ASN A 77 -19.48 -18.91 5.07
N TYR A 78 -19.95 -17.75 4.65
CA TYR A 78 -20.66 -16.79 5.50
C TYR A 78 -21.91 -17.36 6.18
N THR A 79 -22.55 -18.38 5.59
CA THR A 79 -23.77 -18.98 6.13
C THR A 79 -23.50 -19.80 7.40
N GLU A 80 -22.45 -20.61 7.43
CA GLU A 80 -22.04 -21.39 8.60
C GLU A 80 -21.57 -20.48 9.72
N VAL A 81 -20.78 -19.46 9.38
CA VAL A 81 -20.32 -18.45 10.33
C VAL A 81 -21.51 -17.73 10.99
N GLY A 82 -22.54 -17.36 10.23
CA GLY A 82 -23.72 -16.70 10.77
C GLY A 82 -24.50 -17.54 11.80
N ALA A 83 -24.57 -18.85 11.61
CA ALA A 83 -25.20 -19.75 12.57
C ALA A 83 -24.37 -19.90 13.86
N GLU A 84 -23.05 -20.01 13.73
CA GLU A 84 -22.13 -20.06 14.86
C GLU A 84 -22.16 -18.77 15.68
N LEU A 85 -22.16 -17.61 15.04
CA LEU A 85 -22.24 -16.31 15.72
C LEU A 85 -23.51 -16.19 16.58
N ARG A 86 -24.66 -16.59 16.04
CA ARG A 86 -25.92 -16.58 16.80
C ARG A 86 -25.89 -17.53 17.99
N ASN A 87 -25.34 -18.72 17.81
CA ASN A 87 -25.21 -19.72 18.85
C ASN A 87 -24.31 -19.25 19.99
N ASN A 88 -23.16 -18.68 19.66
CA ASN A 88 -22.23 -18.14 20.64
C ASN A 88 -22.79 -16.93 21.37
N SER A 89 -23.53 -16.04 20.68
CA SER A 89 -24.23 -14.91 21.32
C SER A 89 -25.25 -15.39 22.34
N LYS A 90 -26.04 -16.42 22.00
CA LYS A 90 -27.01 -17.02 22.93
C LYS A 90 -26.32 -17.65 24.14
N ARG A 91 -25.27 -18.47 23.89
CA ARG A 91 -24.49 -19.09 24.98
C ARG A 91 -23.89 -18.06 25.93
N LEU A 92 -23.37 -16.95 25.39
CA LEU A 92 -22.88 -15.83 26.19
C LEU A 92 -23.97 -15.21 27.05
N ALA A 93 -25.14 -14.94 26.49
CA ALA A 93 -26.26 -14.38 27.22
C ALA A 93 -26.72 -15.30 28.37
N ASP A 94 -26.80 -16.61 28.07
CA ASP A 94 -27.19 -17.63 29.07
C ASP A 94 -26.11 -17.77 30.16
N THR A 95 -24.84 -17.73 29.81
CA THR A 95 -23.73 -17.77 30.77
C THR A 95 -23.74 -16.53 31.68
N LEU A 96 -23.85 -15.32 31.12
CA LEU A 96 -23.95 -14.09 31.94
C LEU A 96 -25.12 -14.14 32.91
N ARG A 97 -26.27 -14.62 32.44
CA ARG A 97 -27.47 -14.77 33.30
C ARG A 97 -27.26 -15.77 34.44
N SER A 98 -26.57 -16.90 34.18
CA SER A 98 -26.28 -17.91 35.22
C SER A 98 -25.36 -17.37 36.30
N PHE A 99 -24.52 -16.41 36.01
CA PHE A 99 -23.69 -15.68 36.99
C PHE A 99 -24.39 -14.45 37.59
N GLY A 100 -25.69 -14.29 37.34
CA GLY A 100 -26.49 -13.19 37.90
C GLY A 100 -26.10 -11.83 37.30
N VAL A 101 -25.71 -11.82 36.03
CA VAL A 101 -25.47 -10.61 35.24
C VAL A 101 -26.58 -10.46 34.22
N ASP A 102 -27.47 -9.51 34.46
CA ASP A 102 -28.53 -9.18 33.50
C ASP A 102 -27.97 -8.29 32.42
N ALA A 103 -27.91 -8.85 31.20
CA ALA A 103 -27.35 -8.20 30.02
C ALA A 103 -28.19 -8.54 28.79
N ARG A 104 -28.41 -7.56 27.93
CA ARG A 104 -29.10 -7.70 26.64
C ARG A 104 -28.11 -7.82 25.52
N ALA A 105 -28.26 -8.87 24.70
CA ALA A 105 -27.45 -9.02 23.52
C ALA A 105 -27.72 -7.87 22.55
N GLY A 106 -26.65 -7.28 22.07
CA GLY A 106 -26.61 -6.21 21.08
C GLY A 106 -26.02 -6.66 19.75
N GLU A 107 -25.13 -5.86 19.21
CA GLU A 107 -24.46 -6.10 17.93
C GLU A 107 -23.39 -7.19 18.02
N VAL A 108 -23.21 -7.93 16.93
CA VAL A 108 -22.12 -8.92 16.77
C VAL A 108 -21.25 -8.47 15.63
N ILE A 109 -19.99 -8.15 15.93
CA ILE A 109 -19.00 -7.69 14.95
C ILE A 109 -18.00 -8.81 14.74
N HIS A 110 -18.09 -9.43 13.57
CA HIS A 110 -17.18 -10.52 13.19
C HIS A 110 -15.95 -9.97 12.49
N GLY A 111 -14.79 -10.14 13.11
CA GLY A 111 -13.49 -9.79 12.52
C GLY A 111 -12.76 -11.03 12.00
N PRO A 112 -11.59 -10.84 11.39
CA PRO A 112 -10.82 -11.94 10.79
C PRO A 112 -10.23 -12.91 11.81
N SER A 113 -9.91 -12.46 13.01
CA SER A 113 -9.28 -13.27 14.08
C SER A 113 -10.14 -13.38 15.33
N VAL A 114 -10.96 -12.36 15.60
CA VAL A 114 -11.79 -12.28 16.79
C VAL A 114 -13.20 -11.81 16.41
N THR A 115 -14.18 -12.26 17.18
CA THR A 115 -15.56 -11.77 17.09
C THR A 115 -15.88 -11.01 18.37
N ARG A 116 -16.39 -9.80 18.25
CA ARG A 116 -16.90 -9.00 19.37
C ARG A 116 -18.41 -9.16 19.46
N TYR A 117 -18.86 -9.58 20.63
CA TYR A 117 -20.25 -9.63 21.02
C TYR A 117 -20.53 -8.47 21.96
N GLU A 118 -21.40 -7.57 21.58
CA GLU A 118 -21.78 -6.44 22.41
C GLU A 118 -22.99 -6.77 23.28
N PHE A 119 -22.92 -6.39 24.54
CA PHE A 119 -24.02 -6.53 25.51
C PHE A 119 -24.28 -5.20 26.18
N THR A 120 -25.54 -4.85 26.31
CA THR A 120 -25.95 -3.71 27.13
C THR A 120 -26.29 -4.22 28.53
N LEU A 121 -25.64 -3.66 29.53
CA LEU A 121 -25.79 -4.03 30.92
C LEU A 121 -26.98 -3.29 31.52
N ASP A 122 -27.73 -3.96 32.38
CA ASP A 122 -28.77 -3.31 33.15
C ASP A 122 -28.17 -2.39 34.22
N GLN A 123 -28.97 -1.44 34.71
CA GLN A 123 -28.52 -0.45 35.68
C GLN A 123 -28.01 -1.10 36.97
N GLY A 124 -26.87 -0.62 37.45
CA GLY A 124 -26.23 -1.11 38.68
C GLY A 124 -25.26 -2.27 38.50
N VAL A 125 -25.14 -2.85 37.30
CA VAL A 125 -24.12 -3.88 37.01
C VAL A 125 -22.78 -3.21 36.86
N LYS A 126 -21.82 -3.59 37.73
CA LYS A 126 -20.44 -3.09 37.65
C LYS A 126 -19.64 -3.86 36.59
N LEU A 127 -18.84 -3.15 35.78
CA LEU A 127 -17.96 -3.77 34.79
C LEU A 127 -17.01 -4.80 35.42
N SER A 128 -16.50 -4.50 36.63
CA SER A 128 -15.62 -5.43 37.36
C SER A 128 -16.26 -6.80 37.65
N LYS A 129 -17.59 -6.86 37.82
CA LYS A 129 -18.29 -8.12 37.99
C LYS A 129 -18.16 -9.02 36.77
N ILE A 130 -18.22 -8.41 35.58
CA ILE A 130 -18.14 -9.14 34.31
C ILE A 130 -16.68 -9.48 33.97
N THR A 131 -15.76 -8.56 34.21
CA THR A 131 -14.33 -8.83 33.94
C THR A 131 -13.77 -9.95 34.82
N ASN A 132 -14.31 -10.12 36.03
CA ASN A 132 -13.93 -11.24 36.90
C ASN A 132 -14.45 -12.60 36.41
N LEU A 133 -15.48 -12.61 35.53
CA LEU A 133 -16.01 -13.83 34.92
C LEU A 133 -15.33 -14.21 33.60
N GLN A 134 -14.24 -13.56 33.26
CA GLN A 134 -13.56 -13.72 31.97
C GLN A 134 -13.18 -15.18 31.72
N ASP A 135 -12.59 -15.84 32.69
CA ASP A 135 -12.13 -17.23 32.59
C ASP A 135 -13.32 -18.20 32.52
N ASP A 136 -14.36 -17.95 33.30
CA ASP A 136 -15.59 -18.76 33.30
C ASP A 136 -16.32 -18.66 31.95
N ILE A 137 -16.36 -17.46 31.37
CA ILE A 137 -16.93 -17.22 30.03
C ILE A 137 -16.08 -17.93 28.95
N ALA A 138 -14.77 -17.86 29.05
CA ALA A 138 -13.89 -18.55 28.11
C ALA A 138 -14.11 -20.07 28.17
N LEU A 139 -14.19 -20.62 29.37
CA LEU A 139 -14.49 -22.05 29.61
C LEU A 139 -15.85 -22.43 29.02
N ALA A 140 -16.90 -21.66 29.27
CA ALA A 140 -18.25 -21.92 28.76
C ALA A 140 -18.35 -21.92 27.24
N LEU A 141 -17.52 -21.12 26.56
CA LEU A 141 -17.44 -21.06 25.09
C LEU A 141 -16.47 -22.09 24.48
N GLY A 142 -15.63 -22.72 25.31
CA GLY A 142 -14.52 -23.55 24.85
C GLY A 142 -13.46 -22.75 24.10
N ALA A 143 -13.26 -21.48 24.46
CA ALA A 143 -12.27 -20.59 23.90
C ALA A 143 -10.98 -20.62 24.74
N SER A 144 -9.85 -20.32 24.13
CA SER A 144 -8.55 -20.21 24.83
C SER A 144 -8.45 -19.03 25.79
N GLY A 145 -9.35 -18.06 25.65
CA GLY A 145 -9.49 -16.88 26.47
C GLY A 145 -10.47 -15.91 25.81
N VAL A 146 -11.01 -14.98 26.56
CA VAL A 146 -11.85 -13.89 26.06
C VAL A 146 -11.35 -12.56 26.58
N ARG A 147 -11.62 -11.48 25.89
CA ARG A 147 -11.29 -10.13 26.36
C ARG A 147 -12.58 -9.35 26.56
N ILE A 148 -12.70 -8.70 27.70
CA ILE A 148 -13.88 -7.91 28.06
C ILE A 148 -13.47 -6.45 28.19
N ALA A 149 -14.11 -5.57 27.43
CA ALA A 149 -13.83 -4.14 27.41
C ALA A 149 -15.10 -3.32 27.22
N PRO A 150 -15.17 -2.09 27.75
CA PRO A 150 -16.27 -1.19 27.44
C PRO A 150 -16.30 -0.85 25.95
N VAL A 151 -17.50 -0.67 25.40
CA VAL A 151 -17.66 -0.25 24.00
C VAL A 151 -17.60 1.27 23.95
N PRO A 152 -16.67 1.87 23.17
CA PRO A 152 -16.61 3.32 23.00
C PRO A 152 -17.94 3.87 22.47
N ASN A 153 -18.30 5.06 22.94
CA ASN A 153 -19.50 5.81 22.51
C ASN A 153 -20.87 5.12 22.79
N LYS A 154 -20.92 3.99 23.50
CA LYS A 154 -22.15 3.33 23.93
C LYS A 154 -22.22 3.26 25.44
N ILE A 155 -23.24 3.90 26.02
CA ILE A 155 -23.44 3.91 27.48
C ILE A 155 -23.87 2.51 27.97
N SER A 156 -23.26 2.06 29.07
CA SER A 156 -23.54 0.74 29.68
C SER A 156 -23.31 -0.46 28.73
N ALA A 157 -22.59 -0.28 27.64
CA ALA A 157 -22.28 -1.37 26.72
C ALA A 157 -20.90 -1.95 26.98
N VAL A 158 -20.82 -3.28 26.94
CA VAL A 158 -19.59 -4.05 27.09
C VAL A 158 -19.42 -4.94 25.87
N GLY A 159 -18.20 -4.99 25.33
CA GLY A 159 -17.81 -5.91 24.26
C GLY A 159 -17.06 -7.10 24.84
N ILE A 160 -17.52 -8.30 24.49
CA ILE A 160 -16.83 -9.56 24.79
C ILE A 160 -16.20 -10.05 23.50
N GLU A 161 -14.89 -10.01 23.43
CA GLU A 161 -14.10 -10.43 22.27
C GLU A 161 -13.69 -11.90 22.46
N VAL A 162 -14.13 -12.72 21.52
CA VAL A 162 -13.90 -14.18 21.52
C VAL A 162 -13.04 -14.51 20.30
N PRO A 163 -11.93 -15.25 20.46
CA PRO A 163 -11.13 -15.68 19.30
C PRO A 163 -11.95 -16.62 18.41
N ASN A 164 -11.83 -16.40 17.11
CA ASN A 164 -12.48 -17.27 16.12
C ASN A 164 -11.81 -18.63 16.08
N ARG A 165 -12.57 -19.69 15.84
CA ARG A 165 -12.02 -21.03 15.63
C ARG A 165 -11.18 -21.10 14.37
N THR A 166 -11.61 -20.41 13.32
CA THR A 166 -10.90 -20.30 12.06
C THR A 166 -10.52 -18.85 11.83
N VAL A 167 -9.23 -18.59 11.72
CA VAL A 167 -8.70 -17.26 11.44
C VAL A 167 -8.67 -17.06 9.93
N THR A 168 -9.20 -15.94 9.48
CA THR A 168 -9.17 -15.54 8.07
C THR A 168 -7.99 -14.61 7.82
N ALA A 169 -7.17 -14.91 6.82
CA ALA A 169 -6.06 -14.03 6.44
C ALA A 169 -6.62 -12.74 5.83
N VAL A 170 -6.12 -11.61 6.31
CA VAL A 170 -6.43 -10.28 5.72
C VAL A 170 -5.44 -10.04 4.60
N ARG A 171 -5.94 -9.86 3.38
CA ARG A 171 -5.12 -9.52 2.22
C ARG A 171 -5.00 -8.01 2.11
N ILE A 172 -3.83 -7.54 1.67
CA ILE A 172 -3.59 -6.11 1.48
C ILE A 172 -4.57 -5.49 0.49
N ARG A 173 -5.00 -6.27 -0.50
CA ARG A 173 -6.01 -5.85 -1.46
C ARG A 173 -7.35 -5.51 -0.80
N ASP A 174 -7.79 -6.32 0.18
CA ASP A 174 -9.05 -6.09 0.89
C ASP A 174 -9.01 -4.76 1.67
N VAL A 175 -7.82 -4.40 2.18
CA VAL A 175 -7.60 -3.12 2.89
C VAL A 175 -7.66 -1.95 1.91
N ILE A 176 -6.93 -2.04 0.78
CA ILE A 176 -6.87 -0.96 -0.22
C ILE A 176 -8.24 -0.73 -0.89
N GLU A 177 -9.05 -1.80 -1.10
CA GLU A 177 -10.39 -1.72 -1.67
C GLU A 177 -11.47 -1.31 -0.65
N SER A 178 -11.13 -1.21 0.64
CA SER A 178 -12.10 -0.82 1.68
C SER A 178 -12.48 0.66 1.55
N ARG A 179 -13.73 0.98 1.92
CA ARG A 179 -14.21 2.37 1.92
C ARG A 179 -13.44 3.24 2.89
N GLU A 180 -13.09 2.68 4.05
CA GLU A 180 -12.33 3.36 5.09
C GLU A 180 -10.96 3.81 4.58
N PHE A 181 -10.32 3.02 3.70
CA PHE A 181 -9.05 3.38 3.10
C PHE A 181 -9.21 4.41 1.99
N ILE A 182 -10.21 4.23 1.11
CA ILE A 182 -10.46 5.12 -0.03
C ILE A 182 -10.90 6.52 0.43
N ASP A 183 -11.75 6.58 1.46
CA ASP A 183 -12.31 7.84 1.98
C ASP A 183 -11.37 8.52 3.00
N HIS A 184 -10.21 7.92 3.30
CA HIS A 184 -9.29 8.48 4.30
C HIS A 184 -8.62 9.75 3.74
N PRO A 185 -8.63 10.86 4.51
CA PRO A 185 -8.11 12.16 4.04
C PRO A 185 -6.58 12.25 3.95
N SER A 186 -5.87 11.24 4.42
CA SER A 186 -4.41 11.17 4.33
C SER A 186 -3.99 10.45 3.05
N PRO A 187 -3.03 11.00 2.31
CA PRO A 187 -2.51 10.34 1.10
C PRO A 187 -1.78 9.05 1.42
#